data_289fbd022c9e5b216cfba9aaacbdbeb5
#
_entry.id   289fbd022c9e5b216cfba9aaacbdbeb5
#
_cell.length_a   1.000
_cell.length_b   1.000
_cell.length_c   1.000
_cell.angle_alpha   90.00
_cell.angle_beta   90.00
_cell.angle_gamma   90.00
#
_symmetry.space_group_name_H-M   'P 1'
#
loop_
_entity.id
_entity.type
_entity.pdbx_description
1 polymer ?
#
loop_
_entity_poly.entity_id
_entity_poly.type
_entity_poly.pdbx_seq_one_letter_code
_entity_poly.pdbx_strand_id
1 'polypeptide(L)'
;MAMKRIAAMLLVSVLLLSCVGCAQDGRKEPDSEKADLGLTAEVKPATDFTAKANAAVYDELDFDDKQEYEFATRGLIDAPETLELKDEDGTILWSQEAYAFLDDYEKAPDSVNPSLWENTKNNHAYGLFEVTDGIYQVRGYDMANLTVVKGDTGWIVFDTLMSVECSQAAMQLIEKNFGKFPVKAV
;
A
#
# COMPACT_ATOMS: atom_id res chain seq x y z
N MET A 1 -25.69 -5.19 -60.84
CA MET A 1 -25.69 -5.77 -59.49
C MET A 1 -24.38 -6.51 -59.12
N ALA A 2 -23.68 -7.10 -60.11
CA ALA A 2 -22.43 -7.85 -59.86
C ALA A 2 -21.25 -6.99 -59.34
N MET A 3 -21.04 -5.79 -59.87
CA MET A 3 -19.92 -4.93 -59.48
C MET A 3 -19.97 -4.41 -58.01
N LYS A 4 -21.18 -4.18 -57.46
CA LYS A 4 -21.34 -3.77 -56.06
C LYS A 4 -21.03 -4.89 -55.08
N ARG A 5 -21.22 -6.14 -55.45
CA ARG A 5 -20.90 -7.31 -54.62
C ARG A 5 -19.40 -7.62 -54.59
N ILE A 6 -18.69 -7.36 -55.69
CA ILE A 6 -17.22 -7.52 -55.74
C ILE A 6 -16.51 -6.46 -54.93
N ALA A 7 -16.98 -5.20 -54.96
CA ALA A 7 -16.43 -4.12 -54.12
C ALA A 7 -16.65 -4.38 -52.61
N ALA A 8 -17.81 -4.94 -52.23
CA ALA A 8 -18.08 -5.29 -50.82
C ALA A 8 -17.23 -6.46 -50.34
N MET A 9 -16.97 -7.46 -51.19
CA MET A 9 -16.08 -8.58 -50.81
C MET A 9 -14.61 -8.16 -50.70
N LEU A 10 -14.14 -7.23 -51.53
CA LEU A 10 -12.78 -6.68 -51.44
C LEU A 10 -12.60 -5.82 -50.17
N LEU A 11 -13.60 -5.05 -49.74
CA LEU A 11 -13.56 -4.27 -48.54
C LEU A 11 -13.53 -5.14 -47.25
N VAL A 12 -14.29 -6.24 -47.24
CA VAL A 12 -14.28 -7.21 -46.12
C VAL A 12 -12.94 -7.96 -46.04
N SER A 13 -12.34 -8.28 -47.18
CA SER A 13 -11.03 -8.94 -47.20
C SER A 13 -9.91 -8.03 -46.71
N VAL A 14 -9.96 -6.73 -46.98
CA VAL A 14 -8.98 -5.76 -46.47
C VAL A 14 -9.17 -5.50 -44.98
N LEU A 15 -10.40 -5.50 -44.47
CA LEU A 15 -10.66 -5.38 -43.02
C LEU A 15 -10.23 -6.65 -42.23
N LEU A 16 -10.35 -7.84 -42.83
CA LEU A 16 -9.91 -9.09 -42.22
C LEU A 16 -8.38 -9.23 -42.19
N LEU A 17 -7.66 -8.67 -43.18
CA LEU A 17 -6.20 -8.66 -43.16
C LEU A 17 -5.61 -7.64 -42.13
N SER A 18 -6.34 -6.59 -41.80
CA SER A 18 -5.88 -5.63 -40.77
C SER A 18 -6.05 -6.13 -39.33
N CYS A 19 -6.88 -7.15 -39.11
CA CYS A 19 -7.03 -7.77 -37.78
C CYS A 19 -6.02 -8.91 -37.49
N VAL A 20 -5.33 -9.42 -38.53
CA VAL A 20 -4.32 -10.50 -38.34
C VAL A 20 -2.95 -9.93 -38.03
N GLY A 21 -2.72 -8.62 -38.14
CA GLY A 21 -1.47 -7.95 -37.82
C GLY A 21 -1.22 -7.66 -36.33
N CYS A 22 -2.19 -7.90 -35.45
CA CYS A 22 -2.03 -7.65 -34.01
C CYS A 22 -1.85 -8.92 -33.16
N ALA A 23 -1.68 -10.09 -33.77
CA ALA A 23 -1.62 -11.36 -33.04
C ALA A 23 -0.30 -12.11 -33.16
N GLN A 24 0.79 -11.44 -33.56
CA GLN A 24 2.12 -12.06 -33.57
C GLN A 24 3.21 -11.00 -33.44
N ASP A 25 3.12 -10.17 -32.39
CA ASP A 25 4.34 -9.64 -31.79
C ASP A 25 4.65 -10.54 -30.59
N GLY A 26 5.43 -11.55 -30.86
CA GLY A 26 6.11 -12.34 -29.84
C GLY A 26 7.13 -11.44 -29.16
N ARG A 27 6.69 -10.41 -28.45
CA ARG A 27 7.47 -9.87 -27.35
C ARG A 27 7.60 -11.03 -26.36
N LYS A 28 8.73 -11.74 -26.45
CA LYS A 28 9.28 -12.26 -25.21
C LYS A 28 9.19 -11.09 -24.24
N GLU A 29 8.39 -11.26 -23.18
CA GLU A 29 8.62 -10.45 -22.00
C GLU A 29 10.13 -10.47 -21.82
N PRO A 30 10.79 -9.31 -21.68
CA PRO A 30 12.19 -9.34 -21.31
C PRO A 30 12.20 -10.20 -20.05
N ASP A 31 12.93 -11.34 -20.11
CA ASP A 31 13.33 -12.02 -18.90
C ASP A 31 13.59 -10.93 -17.89
N SER A 32 12.96 -11.04 -16.73
CA SER A 32 13.22 -10.16 -15.61
C SER A 32 14.62 -10.46 -15.05
N GLU A 33 15.62 -10.48 -15.93
CA GLU A 33 16.96 -10.12 -15.55
C GLU A 33 16.78 -8.72 -14.96
N LYS A 34 16.77 -8.68 -13.63
CA LYS A 34 16.94 -7.43 -12.89
C LYS A 34 18.08 -6.73 -13.61
N ALA A 35 17.72 -5.69 -14.38
CA ALA A 35 18.72 -4.92 -15.08
C ALA A 35 19.74 -4.57 -14.00
N ASP A 36 20.93 -5.13 -14.11
CA ASP A 36 22.05 -4.72 -13.26
C ASP A 36 22.31 -3.27 -13.62
N LEU A 37 21.67 -2.38 -12.87
CA LEU A 37 21.80 -0.94 -13.04
C LEU A 37 23.22 -0.47 -12.66
N GLY A 38 24.15 -1.39 -12.40
CA GLY A 38 25.48 -1.07 -11.92
C GLY A 38 25.48 -0.40 -10.54
N LEU A 39 24.31 -0.41 -9.88
CA LEU A 39 24.16 0.04 -8.50
C LEU A 39 24.74 -1.05 -7.62
N THR A 40 26.05 -1.00 -7.37
CA THR A 40 26.59 -1.72 -6.23
C THR A 40 25.86 -1.15 -5.00
N ALA A 41 25.19 -2.01 -4.25
CA ALA A 41 24.50 -1.63 -3.03
C ALA A 41 25.51 -1.27 -1.91
N GLU A 42 26.52 -0.47 -2.23
CA GLU A 42 27.44 0.07 -1.24
C GLU A 42 26.70 1.20 -0.51
N VAL A 43 26.29 0.91 0.71
CA VAL A 43 25.68 1.89 1.60
C VAL A 43 26.70 3.00 1.84
N LYS A 44 26.43 4.19 1.33
CA LYS A 44 27.29 5.35 1.56
C LYS A 44 26.82 6.05 2.84
N PRO A 45 27.76 6.48 3.70
CA PRO A 45 27.41 7.29 4.87
C PRO A 45 26.82 8.66 4.41
N ALA A 46 26.08 9.28 5.30
CA ALA A 46 25.63 10.66 5.09
C ALA A 46 26.84 11.58 4.89
N THR A 47 26.69 12.59 4.04
CA THR A 47 27.68 13.66 3.97
C THR A 47 27.65 14.48 5.26
N ASP A 48 28.76 15.14 5.61
CA ASP A 48 28.82 16.06 6.75
C ASP A 48 27.74 17.14 6.69
N PHE A 49 27.41 17.59 5.49
CA PHE A 49 26.34 18.58 5.28
C PHE A 49 24.98 18.00 5.66
N THR A 50 24.66 16.80 5.17
CA THR A 50 23.41 16.12 5.47
C THR A 50 23.30 15.79 6.96
N ALA A 51 24.34 15.22 7.55
CA ALA A 51 24.37 14.91 8.97
C ALA A 51 24.15 16.13 9.87
N LYS A 52 24.80 17.25 9.56
CA LYS A 52 24.62 18.51 10.30
C LYS A 52 23.23 19.12 10.13
N ALA A 53 22.67 19.05 8.91
CA ALA A 53 21.33 19.57 8.65
C ALA A 53 20.27 18.73 9.41
N ASN A 54 20.42 17.41 9.44
CA ASN A 54 19.52 16.54 10.18
C ASN A 54 19.69 16.71 11.71
N ALA A 55 20.92 16.84 12.20
CA ALA A 55 21.17 17.06 13.61
C ALA A 55 20.56 18.39 14.13
N ALA A 56 20.53 19.44 13.31
CA ALA A 56 19.95 20.73 13.69
C ALA A 56 18.43 20.64 13.93
N VAL A 57 17.73 19.67 13.36
CA VAL A 57 16.28 19.50 13.56
C VAL A 57 15.95 19.15 15.02
N TYR A 58 16.86 18.48 15.75
CA TYR A 58 16.67 18.19 17.16
C TYR A 58 16.70 19.45 18.05
N ASP A 59 17.30 20.54 17.58
CA ASP A 59 17.30 21.83 18.27
C ASP A 59 16.06 22.68 17.96
N GLU A 60 15.35 22.36 16.86
CA GLU A 60 14.20 23.12 16.37
C GLU A 60 12.86 22.52 16.78
N LEU A 61 12.77 21.20 16.99
CA LEU A 61 11.55 20.47 17.29
C LEU A 61 11.63 19.77 18.65
N ASP A 62 10.51 19.76 19.35
CA ASP A 62 10.37 19.05 20.64
C ASP A 62 10.05 17.57 20.39
N PHE A 63 11.06 16.72 20.43
CA PHE A 63 10.93 15.27 20.30
C PHE A 63 10.48 14.56 21.58
N ASP A 64 10.39 15.28 22.72
CA ASP A 64 9.83 14.76 23.95
C ASP A 64 8.30 14.87 23.97
N ASP A 65 7.70 15.70 23.10
CA ASP A 65 6.26 15.72 22.87
C ASP A 65 5.80 14.41 22.24
N LYS A 66 4.94 13.66 22.94
CA LYS A 66 4.39 12.37 22.48
C LYS A 66 2.95 12.47 21.98
N GLN A 67 2.42 13.68 21.75
CA GLN A 67 1.04 13.87 21.33
C GLN A 67 0.74 13.18 20.00
N GLU A 68 1.65 13.22 19.04
CA GLU A 68 1.49 12.56 17.74
C GLU A 68 1.45 11.02 17.89
N TYR A 69 2.28 10.47 18.76
CA TYR A 69 2.26 9.04 19.07
C TYR A 69 0.96 8.63 19.75
N GLU A 70 0.47 9.43 20.70
CA GLU A 70 -0.81 9.18 21.36
C GLU A 70 -1.96 9.22 20.34
N PHE A 71 -1.95 10.13 19.38
CA PHE A 71 -2.94 10.20 18.32
C PHE A 71 -2.85 9.01 17.36
N ALA A 72 -1.64 8.55 17.04
CA ALA A 72 -1.43 7.41 16.16
C ALA A 72 -1.93 6.09 16.78
N THR A 73 -1.83 5.95 18.10
CA THR A 73 -2.15 4.70 18.83
C THR A 73 -3.50 4.71 19.52
N ARG A 74 -4.12 5.89 19.68
CA ARG A 74 -5.41 6.03 20.37
C ARG A 74 -6.51 5.26 19.68
N GLY A 75 -7.32 4.56 20.47
CA GLY A 75 -8.48 3.82 19.99
C GLY A 75 -8.15 2.45 19.41
N LEU A 76 -6.92 1.95 19.57
CA LEU A 76 -6.57 0.60 19.13
C LEU A 76 -7.45 -0.43 19.84
N ILE A 77 -8.18 -1.24 19.04
CA ILE A 77 -9.06 -2.32 19.50
C ILE A 77 -8.32 -3.66 19.40
N ASP A 78 -7.71 -3.92 18.25
CA ASP A 78 -7.08 -5.20 17.95
C ASP A 78 -6.01 -5.04 16.86
N ALA A 79 -4.91 -5.75 17.02
CA ALA A 79 -3.86 -5.86 16.01
C ALA A 79 -3.27 -7.26 16.04
N PRO A 80 -2.91 -7.85 14.90
CA PRO A 80 -2.14 -9.08 14.89
C PRO A 80 -0.73 -8.81 15.40
N GLU A 81 -0.09 -9.82 15.98
CA GLU A 81 1.30 -9.74 16.44
C GLU A 81 2.26 -9.51 15.27
N THR A 82 1.97 -10.10 14.12
CA THR A 82 2.68 -9.92 12.85
C THR A 82 1.69 -9.77 11.71
N LEU A 83 2.05 -9.00 10.68
CA LEU A 83 1.21 -8.81 9.50
C LEU A 83 2.03 -8.94 8.23
N GLU A 84 1.80 -10.06 7.52
CA GLU A 84 2.32 -10.29 6.18
C GLU A 84 1.19 -10.84 5.30
N LEU A 85 0.84 -10.10 4.27
CA LEU A 85 -0.23 -10.44 3.32
C LEU A 85 0.39 -10.88 2.00
N LYS A 86 -0.09 -12.03 1.49
CA LYS A 86 0.42 -12.66 0.28
C LYS A 86 -0.71 -12.93 -0.70
N ASP A 87 -0.37 -12.95 -1.99
CA ASP A 87 -1.22 -13.47 -3.03
C ASP A 87 -1.25 -15.02 -3.04
N GLU A 88 -2.01 -15.58 -3.98
CA GLU A 88 -2.15 -17.05 -4.15
C GLU A 88 -0.83 -17.73 -4.52
N ASP A 89 0.09 -17.02 -5.15
CA ASP A 89 1.42 -17.52 -5.55
C ASP A 89 2.46 -17.38 -4.43
N GLY A 90 2.09 -16.77 -3.30
CA GLY A 90 2.95 -16.54 -2.15
C GLY A 90 3.81 -15.28 -2.24
N THR A 91 3.54 -14.40 -3.22
CA THR A 91 4.20 -13.10 -3.33
C THR A 91 3.72 -12.19 -2.22
N ILE A 92 4.64 -11.54 -1.50
CA ILE A 92 4.30 -10.59 -0.45
C ILE A 92 3.72 -9.33 -1.10
N LEU A 93 2.45 -9.03 -0.80
CA LEU A 93 1.76 -7.82 -1.23
C LEU A 93 1.92 -6.68 -0.23
N TRP A 94 1.91 -7.01 1.06
CA TRP A 94 2.11 -6.07 2.15
C TRP A 94 2.75 -6.75 3.36
N SER A 95 3.64 -6.05 4.06
CA SER A 95 4.29 -6.58 5.27
C SER A 95 4.62 -5.45 6.24
N GLN A 96 4.21 -5.59 7.49
CA GLN A 96 4.65 -4.73 8.58
C GLN A 96 6.05 -5.11 9.07
N GLU A 97 6.45 -6.37 8.86
CA GLU A 97 7.81 -6.84 9.17
C GLU A 97 8.90 -6.10 8.37
N ALA A 98 8.54 -5.56 7.20
CA ALA A 98 9.45 -4.73 6.41
C ALA A 98 9.88 -3.44 7.14
N TYR A 99 9.15 -3.03 8.18
CA TYR A 99 9.41 -1.84 8.98
C TYR A 99 10.05 -2.15 10.34
N ALA A 100 10.32 -3.42 10.66
CA ALA A 100 10.91 -3.83 11.94
C ALA A 100 12.24 -3.13 12.24
N PHE A 101 12.99 -2.71 11.19
CA PHE A 101 14.23 -1.96 11.35
C PHE A 101 14.05 -0.62 12.11
N LEU A 102 12.83 -0.08 12.21
CA LEU A 102 12.57 1.15 12.96
C LEU A 102 12.85 0.99 14.46
N ASP A 103 12.72 -0.23 14.98
CA ASP A 103 12.96 -0.54 16.39
C ASP A 103 14.45 -0.74 16.71
N ASP A 104 15.30 -0.93 15.68
CA ASP A 104 16.74 -1.13 15.85
C ASP A 104 17.47 0.16 16.24
N TYR A 105 16.82 1.31 16.09
CA TYR A 105 17.44 2.63 16.30
C TYR A 105 16.65 3.48 17.27
N GLU A 106 17.30 3.92 18.34
CA GLU A 106 16.72 4.87 19.30
C GLU A 106 16.52 6.25 18.66
N LYS A 107 17.44 6.67 17.80
CA LYS A 107 17.39 7.94 17.05
C LYS A 107 17.51 7.71 15.55
N ALA A 108 17.04 8.69 14.79
CA ALA A 108 17.19 8.67 13.33
C ALA A 108 18.67 8.54 12.94
N PRO A 109 19.00 7.72 11.94
CA PRO A 109 20.32 7.71 11.33
C PRO A 109 20.68 9.08 10.74
N ASP A 110 21.98 9.43 10.69
CA ASP A 110 22.46 10.74 10.19
C ASP A 110 21.96 11.09 8.77
N SER A 111 21.61 10.09 7.98
CA SER A 111 21.08 10.24 6.63
C SER A 111 19.59 10.54 6.55
N VAL A 112 18.86 10.47 7.68
CA VAL A 112 17.40 10.61 7.74
C VAL A 112 17.02 11.81 8.60
N ASN A 113 16.06 12.61 8.11
CA ASN A 113 15.51 13.69 8.91
C ASN A 113 14.78 13.14 10.15
N PRO A 114 15.09 13.60 11.37
CA PRO A 114 14.49 13.10 12.60
C PRO A 114 12.96 13.16 12.64
N SER A 115 12.35 14.24 12.13
CA SER A 115 10.89 14.35 12.11
C SER A 115 10.24 13.33 11.16
N LEU A 116 10.90 13.03 10.03
CA LEU A 116 10.46 11.97 9.14
C LEU A 116 10.56 10.59 9.80
N TRP A 117 11.63 10.38 10.58
CA TRP A 117 11.84 9.14 11.33
C TRP A 117 10.73 8.90 12.35
N GLU A 118 10.41 9.89 13.20
CA GLU A 118 9.32 9.80 14.18
C GLU A 118 7.96 9.65 13.49
N ASN A 119 7.70 10.39 12.42
CA ASN A 119 6.48 10.22 11.62
C ASN A 119 6.35 8.80 11.08
N THR A 120 7.45 8.21 10.60
CA THR A 120 7.43 6.82 10.11
C THR A 120 7.13 5.83 11.23
N LYS A 121 7.70 6.03 12.45
CA LYS A 121 7.35 5.23 13.62
C LYS A 121 5.88 5.35 13.99
N ASN A 122 5.31 6.56 13.97
CA ASN A 122 3.90 6.78 14.24
C ASN A 122 3.00 6.09 13.20
N ASN A 123 3.39 6.12 11.93
CA ASN A 123 2.67 5.45 10.84
C ASN A 123 2.79 3.91 10.89
N HIS A 124 3.70 3.37 11.68
CA HIS A 124 3.82 1.93 11.91
C HIS A 124 2.77 1.40 12.92
N ALA A 125 1.97 2.26 13.52
CA ALA A 125 0.82 1.84 14.31
C ALA A 125 -0.25 1.22 13.38
N TYR A 126 -0.44 -0.10 13.46
CA TYR A 126 -1.36 -0.84 12.60
C TYR A 126 -2.39 -1.64 13.40
N GLY A 127 -3.50 -1.98 12.75
CA GLY A 127 -4.60 -2.73 13.34
C GLY A 127 -5.96 -2.08 13.12
N LEU A 128 -6.91 -2.44 13.97
CA LEU A 128 -8.27 -1.91 14.01
C LEU A 128 -8.39 -0.85 15.10
N PHE A 129 -8.81 0.34 14.73
CA PHE A 129 -8.94 1.49 15.62
C PHE A 129 -10.39 1.99 15.66
N GLU A 130 -10.86 2.38 16.83
CA GLU A 130 -12.03 3.22 16.97
C GLU A 130 -11.62 4.68 16.78
N VAL A 131 -12.16 5.33 15.74
CA VAL A 131 -11.91 6.75 15.47
C VAL A 131 -12.84 7.60 16.34
N THR A 132 -14.11 7.22 16.35
CA THR A 132 -15.19 7.75 17.20
C THR A 132 -16.33 6.74 17.20
N ASP A 133 -17.34 6.93 18.05
CA ASP A 133 -18.48 6.02 18.15
C ASP A 133 -19.08 5.69 16.76
N GLY A 134 -19.12 4.41 16.45
CA GLY A 134 -19.63 3.88 15.18
C GLY A 134 -18.72 4.06 13.97
N ILE A 135 -17.53 4.63 14.09
CA ILE A 135 -16.57 4.78 13.00
C ILE A 135 -15.25 4.09 13.38
N TYR A 136 -14.85 3.13 12.56
CA TYR A 136 -13.67 2.33 12.78
C TYR A 136 -12.74 2.37 11.56
N GLN A 137 -11.45 2.21 11.79
CA GLN A 137 -10.45 2.27 10.73
C GLN A 137 -9.45 1.13 10.89
N VAL A 138 -9.21 0.40 9.80
CA VAL A 138 -8.09 -0.53 9.70
C VAL A 138 -6.92 0.20 9.06
N ARG A 139 -5.82 0.30 9.80
CA ARG A 139 -4.59 1.00 9.41
C ARG A 139 -3.46 0.01 9.22
N GLY A 140 -2.52 0.34 8.34
CA GLY A 140 -1.31 -0.43 8.13
C GLY A 140 -1.50 -1.76 7.42
N TYR A 141 -2.63 -1.99 6.78
CA TYR A 141 -2.90 -3.18 5.95
C TYR A 141 -2.62 -2.95 4.48
N ASP A 142 -2.26 -1.70 4.14
CA ASP A 142 -1.93 -1.22 2.82
C ASP A 142 -1.36 0.20 2.94
N MET A 143 -1.04 0.86 1.83
CA MET A 143 -0.67 2.27 1.77
C MET A 143 -1.84 3.21 2.14
N ALA A 144 -3.07 2.73 2.00
CA ALA A 144 -4.29 3.44 2.40
C ALA A 144 -4.87 2.87 3.71
N ASN A 145 -5.91 3.52 4.24
CA ASN A 145 -6.64 3.08 5.41
C ASN A 145 -8.09 2.74 5.04
N LEU A 146 -8.55 1.54 5.38
CA LEU A 146 -9.95 1.17 5.20
C LEU A 146 -10.77 1.68 6.38
N THR A 147 -11.77 2.50 6.11
CA THR A 147 -12.66 3.03 7.14
C THR A 147 -14.06 2.43 6.99
N VAL A 148 -14.66 2.01 8.10
CA VAL A 148 -16.05 1.54 8.14
C VAL A 148 -16.89 2.38 9.07
N VAL A 149 -18.10 2.69 8.61
CA VAL A 149 -19.14 3.31 9.42
C VAL A 149 -20.22 2.27 9.70
N LYS A 150 -20.55 2.10 10.97
CA LYS A 150 -21.59 1.18 11.43
C LYS A 150 -22.96 1.80 11.23
N GLY A 151 -23.71 1.31 10.23
CA GLY A 151 -25.11 1.64 10.06
C GLY A 151 -26.05 0.70 10.80
N ASP A 152 -27.35 0.92 10.74
CA ASP A 152 -28.36 0.09 11.41
C ASP A 152 -28.43 -1.33 10.84
N THR A 153 -28.10 -1.52 9.55
CA THR A 153 -28.28 -2.78 8.84
C THR A 153 -27.02 -3.31 8.16
N GLY A 154 -25.88 -2.64 8.31
CA GLY A 154 -24.62 -3.06 7.72
C GLY A 154 -23.57 -1.95 7.71
N TRP A 155 -22.39 -2.31 7.25
CA TRP A 155 -21.26 -1.40 7.10
C TRP A 155 -21.38 -0.53 5.87
N ILE A 156 -20.93 0.72 5.97
CA ILE A 156 -20.57 1.59 4.86
C ILE A 156 -19.04 1.65 4.85
N VAL A 157 -18.42 1.29 3.74
CA VAL A 157 -16.96 1.21 3.60
C VAL A 157 -16.46 2.41 2.82
N PHE A 158 -15.40 3.03 3.29
CA PHE A 158 -14.64 4.07 2.60
C PHE A 158 -13.23 3.58 2.38
N ASP A 159 -12.80 3.57 1.12
CA ASP A 159 -11.55 3.01 0.65
C ASP A 159 -11.45 1.48 0.83
N THR A 160 -11.27 0.80 -0.28
CA THR A 160 -11.20 -0.67 -0.30
C THR A 160 -9.78 -1.21 -0.35
N LEU A 161 -8.77 -0.35 -0.15
CA LEU A 161 -7.36 -0.70 -0.28
C LEU A 161 -6.96 -1.09 -1.71
N MET A 162 -5.70 -1.46 -1.94
CA MET A 162 -5.15 -1.65 -3.29
C MET A 162 -5.27 -3.08 -3.80
N SER A 163 -5.48 -4.07 -2.92
CA SER A 163 -5.63 -5.47 -3.33
C SER A 163 -6.81 -6.15 -2.66
N VAL A 164 -7.26 -7.26 -3.27
CA VAL A 164 -8.33 -8.09 -2.71
C VAL A 164 -7.90 -8.71 -1.39
N GLU A 165 -6.65 -9.13 -1.29
CA GLU A 165 -6.06 -9.78 -0.12
C GLU A 165 -5.99 -8.81 1.07
N CYS A 166 -5.55 -7.58 0.83
CA CYS A 166 -5.51 -6.52 1.85
C CYS A 166 -6.92 -6.18 2.33
N SER A 167 -7.88 -6.04 1.40
CA SER A 167 -9.29 -5.78 1.72
C SER A 167 -9.90 -6.92 2.53
N GLN A 168 -9.65 -8.17 2.14
CA GLN A 168 -10.15 -9.35 2.84
C GLN A 168 -9.57 -9.45 4.25
N ALA A 169 -8.27 -9.23 4.41
CA ALA A 169 -7.63 -9.25 5.71
C ALA A 169 -8.18 -8.15 6.64
N ALA A 170 -8.37 -6.94 6.12
CA ALA A 170 -8.96 -5.83 6.86
C ALA A 170 -10.41 -6.16 7.30
N MET A 171 -11.23 -6.68 6.39
CA MET A 171 -12.61 -7.06 6.71
C MET A 171 -12.67 -8.25 7.67
N GLN A 172 -11.75 -9.22 7.60
CA GLN A 172 -11.65 -10.30 8.56
C GLN A 172 -11.32 -9.80 9.98
N LEU A 173 -10.45 -8.79 10.10
CA LEU A 173 -10.18 -8.16 11.39
C LEU A 173 -11.41 -7.47 11.97
N ILE A 174 -12.19 -6.78 11.13
CA ILE A 174 -13.47 -6.18 11.52
C ILE A 174 -14.47 -7.28 11.96
N GLU A 175 -14.63 -8.34 11.16
CA GLU A 175 -15.54 -9.45 11.50
C GLU A 175 -15.14 -10.18 12.79
N LYS A 176 -13.86 -10.34 13.05
CA LYS A 176 -13.33 -10.92 14.28
C LYS A 176 -13.81 -10.17 15.51
N ASN A 177 -13.86 -8.84 15.45
CA ASN A 177 -14.16 -7.99 16.60
C ASN A 177 -15.65 -7.65 16.74
N PHE A 178 -16.38 -7.54 15.65
CA PHE A 178 -17.78 -7.10 15.65
C PHE A 178 -18.76 -8.16 15.17
N GLY A 179 -18.28 -9.32 14.73
CA GLY A 179 -19.11 -10.33 14.11
C GLY A 179 -19.45 -10.01 12.66
N LYS A 180 -20.16 -10.94 11.99
CA LYS A 180 -20.58 -10.76 10.60
C LYS A 180 -21.67 -9.70 10.48
N PHE A 181 -21.41 -8.69 9.66
CA PHE A 181 -22.34 -7.63 9.36
C PHE A 181 -22.20 -7.25 7.88
N PRO A 182 -23.32 -7.19 7.10
CA PRO A 182 -23.21 -7.04 5.65
C PRO A 182 -22.68 -5.65 5.26
N VAL A 183 -21.90 -5.58 4.19
CA VAL A 183 -21.58 -4.30 3.54
C VAL A 183 -22.78 -3.81 2.75
N LYS A 184 -23.21 -2.58 2.96
CA LYS A 184 -24.35 -1.94 2.32
C LYS A 184 -23.97 -0.90 1.28
N ALA A 185 -22.82 -0.27 1.44
CA ALA A 185 -22.27 0.68 0.51
C ALA A 185 -20.72 0.65 0.56
N VAL A 186 -20.11 1.00 -0.57
CA VAL A 186 -18.69 1.24 -0.76
C VAL A 186 -18.50 2.57 -1.45
#